data_7136393c3bbcb00443e184587b68511e
#
_entry.id   7136393c3bbcb00443e184587b68511e
#
_cell.length_a   1.000
_cell.length_b   1.000
_cell.length_c   1.000
_cell.angle_alpha   90.00
_cell.angle_beta   90.00
_cell.angle_gamma   90.00
#
_symmetry.space_group_name_H-M   'P 1'
#
loop_
_entity.id
_entity.type
_entity.pdbx_description
1 polymer ?
#
loop_
_entity_poly.entity_id
_entity_poly.type
_entity_poly.pdbx_seq_one_letter_code
_entity_poly.pdbx_strand_id
1 'polypeptide(L)'
;VFDYGNNLRQRALDFGVKDAFGYPGFVPAYIRPLFCEGKGPFRWVALSGDPEDIYATDRAVMELFPEDEHLLRWLRMAQEQVVFQGLPARICWLGYGERAKAGLRFNEMVARGEVKAPIVIGRDHLDSGSVASPNRETEAMRDGSDAIADWPLLNALVNAVNGATWVSIHHGGGVGIGYSIHAGQ
;
A
#
# COMPACT_ATOMS: atom_id res chain seq x y z
N VAL A 1 9.64 0.46 -17.24
CA VAL A 1 9.18 -0.88 -16.84
C VAL A 1 9.33 -1.00 -15.34
N PHE A 2 8.28 -1.46 -14.68
CA PHE A 2 8.33 -1.78 -13.25
C PHE A 2 8.19 -3.29 -13.08
N ASP A 3 9.03 -3.86 -12.24
CA ASP A 3 8.92 -5.23 -11.79
C ASP A 3 8.64 -5.22 -10.28
N TYR A 4 7.41 -5.48 -9.92
CA TYR A 4 6.97 -5.43 -8.53
C TYR A 4 7.54 -6.58 -7.69
N GLY A 5 7.58 -7.77 -8.27
CA GLY A 5 8.30 -8.92 -7.71
C GLY A 5 9.51 -9.25 -8.58
N ASN A 6 9.97 -10.46 -8.53
CA ASN A 6 11.11 -10.92 -9.34
C ASN A 6 10.70 -11.63 -10.63
N ASN A 7 9.42 -11.81 -10.86
CA ASN A 7 8.94 -12.71 -11.88
C ASN A 7 9.38 -12.32 -13.29
N LEU A 8 9.25 -11.04 -13.64
CA LEU A 8 9.61 -10.55 -14.97
C LEU A 8 11.12 -10.65 -15.21
N ARG A 9 11.92 -10.17 -14.26
CA ARG A 9 13.38 -10.21 -14.34
C ARG A 9 13.91 -11.64 -14.32
N GLN A 10 13.32 -12.50 -13.48
CA GLN A 10 13.71 -13.91 -13.44
C GLN A 10 13.40 -14.61 -14.76
N ARG A 11 12.23 -14.41 -15.33
CA ARG A 11 11.91 -14.95 -16.66
C ARG A 11 12.84 -14.42 -17.74
N ALA A 12 13.15 -13.14 -17.72
CA ALA A 12 14.11 -12.58 -18.66
C ALA A 12 15.48 -13.26 -18.56
N LEU A 13 15.95 -13.51 -17.32
CA LEU A 13 17.19 -14.24 -17.08
C LEU A 13 17.11 -15.69 -17.62
N ASP A 14 16.03 -16.39 -17.37
CA ASP A 14 15.79 -17.75 -17.83
C ASP A 14 15.76 -17.85 -19.36
N PHE A 15 15.30 -16.80 -20.03
CA PHE A 15 15.33 -16.65 -21.48
C PHE A 15 16.62 -16.05 -22.04
N GLY A 16 17.66 -15.92 -21.23
CA GLY A 16 19.00 -15.58 -21.67
C GLY A 16 19.39 -14.08 -21.64
N VAL A 17 18.56 -13.24 -21.04
CA VAL A 17 18.91 -11.82 -20.82
C VAL A 17 19.93 -11.75 -19.68
N LYS A 18 21.20 -11.43 -20.02
CA LYS A 18 22.32 -11.52 -19.08
C LYS A 18 22.26 -10.49 -17.95
N ASP A 19 21.69 -9.33 -18.20
CA ASP A 19 21.56 -8.21 -17.27
C ASP A 19 20.14 -7.97 -16.78
N ALA A 20 19.34 -9.03 -16.72
CA ALA A 20 17.94 -8.96 -16.35
C ALA A 20 17.68 -8.27 -14.98
N PHE A 21 18.64 -8.33 -14.07
CA PHE A 21 18.62 -7.66 -12.77
C PHE A 21 19.45 -6.37 -12.73
N GLY A 22 19.82 -5.83 -13.88
CA GLY A 22 20.59 -4.57 -13.99
C GLY A 22 19.83 -3.32 -13.54
N TYR A 23 18.51 -3.43 -13.29
CA TYR A 23 17.72 -2.39 -12.66
C TYR A 23 17.00 -2.93 -11.41
N PRO A 24 16.78 -2.10 -10.40
CA PRO A 24 16.12 -2.55 -9.17
C PRO A 24 14.64 -2.83 -9.42
N GLY A 25 14.06 -3.74 -8.64
CA GLY A 25 12.62 -3.93 -8.57
C GLY A 25 11.89 -2.73 -7.97
N PHE A 26 10.57 -2.72 -8.08
CA PHE A 26 9.75 -1.64 -7.56
C PHE A 26 9.90 -1.47 -6.04
N VAL A 27 9.96 -2.57 -5.31
CA VAL A 27 10.07 -2.55 -3.84
C VAL A 27 11.36 -1.87 -3.37
N PRO A 28 12.58 -2.30 -3.78
CA PRO A 28 13.80 -1.62 -3.32
C PRO A 28 13.97 -0.21 -3.87
N ALA A 29 13.44 0.08 -5.07
CA ALA A 29 13.58 1.40 -5.66
C ALA A 29 12.65 2.46 -5.06
N TYR A 30 11.43 2.09 -4.71
CA TYR A 30 10.39 3.05 -4.31
C TYR A 30 9.77 2.76 -2.94
N ILE A 31 9.46 1.51 -2.64
CA ILE A 31 8.73 1.16 -1.42
C ILE A 31 9.64 1.19 -0.19
N ARG A 32 10.79 0.55 -0.28
CA ARG A 32 11.76 0.46 0.83
C ARG A 32 12.23 1.83 1.34
N PRO A 33 12.62 2.79 0.49
CA PRO A 33 12.99 4.12 0.94
C PRO A 33 11.87 4.80 1.74
N LEU A 34 10.63 4.70 1.28
CA LEU A 34 9.48 5.27 1.98
C LEU A 34 9.25 4.61 3.34
N PHE A 35 9.37 3.28 3.42
CA PHE A 35 9.29 2.57 4.71
C PHE A 35 10.41 2.96 5.66
N CYS A 36 11.64 3.19 5.17
CA CYS A 36 12.74 3.69 5.99
C CYS A 36 12.47 5.09 6.58
N GLU A 37 11.68 5.90 5.89
CA GLU A 37 11.22 7.20 6.37
C GLU A 37 9.96 7.11 7.25
N GLY A 38 9.47 5.91 7.52
CA GLY A 38 8.25 5.69 8.29
C GLY A 38 6.97 5.97 7.53
N LYS A 39 7.03 6.15 6.22
CA LYS A 39 5.85 6.31 5.36
C LYS A 39 5.32 4.96 4.92
N GLY A 40 4.01 4.84 4.83
CA GLY A 40 3.37 3.63 4.35
C GLY A 40 2.04 3.90 3.65
N PRO A 41 1.53 2.94 2.90
CA PRO A 41 0.29 3.11 2.16
C PRO A 41 -0.90 3.28 3.11
N PHE A 42 -1.79 4.18 2.71
CA PHE A 42 -3.05 4.47 3.38
C PHE A 42 -4.14 4.49 2.32
N ARG A 43 -5.09 3.59 2.43
CA ARG A 43 -6.21 3.46 1.49
C ARG A 43 -7.52 3.77 2.17
N TRP A 44 -8.44 4.37 1.41
CA TRP A 44 -9.81 4.54 1.86
C TRP A 44 -10.81 4.42 0.71
N VAL A 45 -12.02 4.07 1.07
CA VAL A 45 -13.12 3.81 0.15
C VAL A 45 -14.36 4.51 0.65
N ALA A 46 -15.08 5.20 -0.23
CA ALA A 46 -16.36 5.80 0.07
C ALA A 46 -17.49 4.79 -0.15
N LEU A 47 -18.13 4.37 0.93
CA LEU A 47 -19.26 3.41 0.87
C LEU A 47 -20.52 3.99 0.24
N SER A 48 -20.59 5.31 0.11
CA SER A 48 -21.71 5.97 -0.60
C SER A 48 -21.75 5.63 -2.09
N GLY A 49 -20.60 5.24 -2.66
CA GLY A 49 -20.43 5.12 -4.11
C GLY A 49 -20.30 6.46 -4.83
N ASP A 50 -20.30 7.57 -4.09
CA ASP A 50 -20.21 8.91 -4.67
C ASP A 50 -18.75 9.39 -4.72
N PRO A 51 -18.20 9.69 -5.91
CA PRO A 51 -16.86 10.25 -6.05
C PRO A 51 -16.61 11.53 -5.24
N GLU A 52 -17.66 12.34 -5.00
CA GLU A 52 -17.54 13.58 -4.24
C GLU A 52 -17.08 13.34 -2.80
N ASP A 53 -17.42 12.21 -2.19
CA ASP A 53 -16.94 11.84 -0.86
C ASP A 53 -15.43 11.57 -0.86
N ILE A 54 -14.88 11.01 -1.95
CA ILE A 54 -13.42 10.90 -2.11
C ILE A 54 -12.78 12.26 -2.32
N TYR A 55 -13.37 13.12 -3.15
CA TYR A 55 -12.81 14.46 -3.36
C TYR A 55 -12.87 15.32 -2.07
N ALA A 56 -13.90 15.16 -1.26
CA ALA A 56 -13.98 15.79 0.05
C ALA A 56 -12.89 15.28 1.01
N THR A 57 -12.69 13.97 1.07
CA THR A 57 -11.64 13.37 1.90
C THR A 57 -10.24 13.67 1.38
N ASP A 58 -10.02 13.74 0.07
CA ASP A 58 -8.74 14.22 -0.53
C ASP A 58 -8.41 15.64 -0.03
N ARG A 59 -9.40 16.56 -0.08
CA ARG A 59 -9.22 17.92 0.42
C ARG A 59 -8.86 17.96 1.90
N ALA A 60 -9.55 17.15 2.70
CA ALA A 60 -9.26 17.04 4.14
C ALA A 60 -7.83 16.53 4.41
N VAL A 61 -7.34 15.57 3.63
CA VAL A 61 -5.94 15.10 3.74
C VAL A 61 -4.96 16.18 3.32
N MET A 62 -5.24 16.92 2.24
CA MET A 62 -4.38 18.04 1.82
C MET A 62 -4.31 19.16 2.87
N GLU A 63 -5.42 19.45 3.55
CA GLU A 63 -5.47 20.42 4.65
C GLU A 63 -4.70 19.98 5.89
N LEU A 64 -4.68 18.67 6.18
CA LEU A 64 -3.96 18.11 7.32
C LEU A 64 -2.43 18.15 7.13
N PHE A 65 -1.96 18.03 5.89
CA PHE A 65 -0.54 17.88 5.55
C PHE A 65 -0.10 18.87 4.46
N PRO A 66 -0.22 20.17 4.70
CA PRO A 66 0.03 21.20 3.68
C PRO A 66 1.50 21.30 3.26
N GLU A 67 2.41 20.75 4.06
CA GLU A 67 3.86 20.80 3.79
C GLU A 67 4.35 19.62 2.93
N ASP A 68 3.52 18.58 2.72
CA ASP A 68 3.90 17.43 1.88
C ASP A 68 3.53 17.70 0.41
N GLU A 69 4.44 18.36 -0.31
CA GLU A 69 4.25 18.72 -1.72
C GLU A 69 4.00 17.50 -2.61
N HIS A 70 4.60 16.34 -2.32
CA HIS A 70 4.39 15.12 -3.08
C HIS A 70 2.97 14.59 -2.91
N LEU A 71 2.47 14.58 -1.68
CA LEU A 71 1.11 14.19 -1.34
C LEU A 71 0.10 15.14 -2.02
N LEU A 72 0.30 16.44 -1.87
CA LEU A 72 -0.56 17.45 -2.49
C LEU A 72 -0.63 17.32 -4.00
N ARG A 73 0.52 17.15 -4.64
CA ARG A 73 0.60 16.94 -6.09
C ARG A 73 -0.15 15.68 -6.51
N TRP A 74 0.09 14.58 -5.80
CA TRP A 74 -0.57 13.31 -6.08
C TRP A 74 -2.09 13.42 -5.99
N LEU A 75 -2.62 13.95 -4.89
CA LEU A 75 -4.06 14.05 -4.68
C LEU A 75 -4.75 14.96 -5.70
N ARG A 76 -4.13 16.09 -6.06
CA ARG A 76 -4.65 16.98 -7.14
C ARG A 76 -4.71 16.25 -8.48
N MET A 77 -3.61 15.60 -8.88
CA MET A 77 -3.59 14.85 -10.13
C MET A 77 -4.57 13.67 -10.12
N ALA A 78 -4.74 13.02 -8.98
CA ALA A 78 -5.64 11.90 -8.85
C ALA A 78 -7.12 12.31 -9.00
N GLN A 79 -7.49 13.50 -8.55
CA GLN A 79 -8.85 14.03 -8.77
C GLN A 79 -9.16 14.25 -10.26
N GLU A 80 -8.15 14.62 -11.04
CA GLU A 80 -8.32 14.92 -12.46
C GLU A 80 -8.18 13.70 -13.37
N GLN A 81 -7.31 12.74 -13.01
CA GLN A 81 -6.86 11.71 -13.93
C GLN A 81 -7.25 10.29 -13.54
N VAL A 82 -7.62 10.05 -12.28
CA VAL A 82 -7.98 8.70 -11.81
C VAL A 82 -9.48 8.49 -11.94
N VAL A 83 -9.85 7.55 -12.79
CA VAL A 83 -11.24 7.11 -12.97
C VAL A 83 -11.52 5.95 -12.02
N PHE A 84 -12.64 6.02 -11.30
CA PHE A 84 -13.07 4.96 -10.40
C PHE A 84 -13.72 3.80 -11.16
N GLN A 85 -13.33 2.60 -10.77
CA GLN A 85 -13.97 1.35 -11.21
C GLN A 85 -14.53 0.64 -9.97
N GLY A 86 -15.84 0.62 -9.82
CA GLY A 86 -16.50 0.16 -8.61
C GLY A 86 -16.64 1.28 -7.57
N LEU A 87 -16.54 0.96 -6.30
CA LEU A 87 -16.61 1.96 -5.24
C LEU A 87 -15.44 2.96 -5.35
N PRO A 88 -15.73 4.26 -5.23
CA PRO A 88 -14.68 5.26 -5.24
C PRO A 88 -13.68 5.04 -4.12
N ALA A 89 -12.40 5.05 -4.46
CA ALA A 89 -11.32 4.76 -3.54
C ALA A 89 -10.11 5.65 -3.81
N ARG A 90 -9.27 5.82 -2.80
CA ARG A 90 -8.01 6.55 -2.91
C ARG A 90 -6.91 5.82 -2.16
N ILE A 91 -5.69 6.05 -2.59
CA ILE A 91 -4.47 5.66 -1.90
C ILE A 91 -3.53 6.86 -1.82
N CYS A 92 -2.83 6.99 -0.71
CA CYS A 92 -1.68 7.87 -0.59
C CYS A 92 -0.64 7.26 0.35
N TRP A 93 0.47 7.93 0.54
CA TRP A 93 1.51 7.54 1.48
C TRP A 93 1.54 8.52 2.64
N LEU A 94 1.37 8.00 3.85
CA LEU A 94 1.37 8.78 5.09
C LEU A 94 2.42 8.26 6.06
N GLY A 95 3.00 9.18 6.83
CA GLY A 95 3.98 8.90 7.85
C GLY A 95 3.41 8.39 9.18
N TYR A 96 4.29 8.16 10.14
CA TYR A 96 3.91 7.81 11.49
C TYR A 96 3.02 8.88 12.12
N GLY A 97 1.89 8.44 12.72
CA GLY A 97 0.91 9.33 13.35
C GLY A 97 0.00 10.06 12.37
N GLU A 98 0.38 10.22 11.12
CA GLU A 98 -0.42 10.90 10.10
C GLU A 98 -1.67 10.12 9.74
N ARG A 99 -1.56 8.78 9.65
CA ARG A 99 -2.72 7.90 9.41
C ARG A 99 -3.78 8.02 10.49
N ALA A 100 -3.37 8.13 11.76
CA ALA A 100 -4.29 8.34 12.86
C ALA A 100 -5.01 9.69 12.73
N LYS A 101 -4.30 10.75 12.36
CA LYS A 101 -4.90 12.08 12.11
C LYS A 101 -5.92 12.03 10.98
N ALA A 102 -5.56 11.42 9.85
CA ALA A 102 -6.47 11.26 8.71
C ALA A 102 -7.70 10.42 9.07
N GLY A 103 -7.52 9.31 9.78
CA GLY A 103 -8.61 8.45 10.24
C GLY A 103 -9.58 9.18 11.18
N LEU A 104 -9.06 9.93 12.15
CA LEU A 104 -9.88 10.76 13.04
C LEU A 104 -10.65 11.83 12.27
N ARG A 105 -10.00 12.50 11.32
CA ARG A 105 -10.66 13.50 10.49
C ARG A 105 -11.78 12.90 9.64
N PHE A 106 -11.57 11.75 9.05
CA PHE A 106 -12.64 11.05 8.30
C PHE A 106 -13.82 10.66 9.20
N ASN A 107 -13.54 10.18 10.41
CA ASN A 107 -14.57 9.89 11.37
C ASN A 107 -15.38 11.13 11.76
N GLU A 108 -14.74 12.27 11.94
CA GLU A 108 -15.42 13.56 12.17
C GLU A 108 -16.28 13.98 10.99
N MET A 109 -15.78 13.81 9.75
CA MET A 109 -16.53 14.13 8.54
C MET A 109 -17.81 13.30 8.45
N VAL A 110 -17.73 12.01 8.76
CA VAL A 110 -18.92 11.15 8.83
C VAL A 110 -19.90 11.65 9.92
N ALA A 111 -19.39 11.93 11.12
CA ALA A 111 -20.22 12.37 12.23
C ALA A 111 -20.93 13.72 11.96
N ARG A 112 -20.30 14.58 11.18
CA ARG A 112 -20.85 15.90 10.81
C ARG A 112 -21.70 15.87 9.52
N GLY A 113 -21.77 14.72 8.84
CA GLY A 113 -22.46 14.61 7.55
C GLY A 113 -21.77 15.35 6.40
N GLU A 114 -20.45 15.59 6.50
CA GLU A 114 -19.65 16.16 5.43
C GLU A 114 -19.44 15.15 4.29
N VAL A 115 -19.59 13.87 4.56
CA VAL A 115 -19.63 12.75 3.60
C VAL A 115 -20.92 11.96 3.80
N LYS A 116 -21.40 11.33 2.75
CA LYS A 116 -22.75 10.72 2.69
C LYS A 116 -22.86 9.36 3.37
N ALA A 117 -21.75 8.68 3.59
CA ALA A 117 -21.70 7.35 4.19
C ALA A 117 -20.35 7.14 4.90
N PRO A 118 -20.21 6.08 5.71
CA PRO A 118 -18.93 5.73 6.31
C PRO A 118 -17.82 5.55 5.29
N ILE A 119 -16.60 5.88 5.72
CA ILE A 119 -15.36 5.67 4.97
C ILE A 119 -14.68 4.42 5.51
N VAL A 120 -14.44 3.46 4.65
CA VAL A 120 -13.63 2.29 5.00
C VAL A 120 -12.16 2.66 4.83
N ILE A 121 -11.39 2.51 5.89
CA ILE A 121 -9.94 2.70 5.88
C ILE A 121 -9.28 1.33 5.84
N GLY A 122 -8.38 1.16 4.91
CA GLY A 122 -7.54 -0.02 4.79
C GLY A 122 -6.11 0.36 4.52
N ARG A 123 -5.24 -0.62 4.54
CA ARG A 123 -3.85 -0.49 4.12
C ARG A 123 -3.57 -1.53 3.06
N ASP A 124 -2.54 -1.29 2.24
CA ASP A 124 -2.07 -2.32 1.33
C ASP A 124 -1.61 -3.54 2.10
N HIS A 125 -1.91 -4.69 1.55
CA HIS A 125 -1.33 -5.92 2.03
C HIS A 125 0.19 -5.88 1.85
N LEU A 126 0.89 -6.32 2.88
CA LEU A 126 2.34 -6.40 2.86
C LEU A 126 2.76 -7.83 2.60
N ASP A 127 3.59 -8.03 1.59
CA ASP A 127 4.26 -9.31 1.35
C ASP A 127 5.45 -9.50 2.30
N SER A 128 6.05 -10.68 2.30
CA SER A 128 7.22 -10.96 3.13
C SER A 128 8.35 -9.96 2.88
N GLY A 129 8.49 -9.52 1.65
CA GLY A 129 9.50 -8.55 1.27
C GLY A 129 9.26 -7.16 1.79
N SER A 130 8.08 -6.65 1.62
CA SER A 130 7.69 -5.33 2.09
C SER A 130 7.74 -5.24 3.61
N VAL A 131 7.31 -6.29 4.32
CA VAL A 131 7.29 -6.32 5.79
C VAL A 131 8.70 -6.36 6.37
N ALA A 132 9.64 -7.03 5.71
CA ALA A 132 11.03 -7.12 6.15
C ALA A 132 11.88 -5.88 5.79
N SER A 133 11.36 -4.92 5.02
CA SER A 133 12.04 -3.64 4.78
C SER A 133 12.28 -2.89 6.11
N PRO A 134 13.41 -2.19 6.28
CA PRO A 134 14.43 -1.81 5.30
C PRO A 134 15.59 -2.79 5.10
N ASN A 135 15.67 -3.84 5.88
CA ASN A 135 16.86 -4.72 5.92
C ASN A 135 16.80 -5.86 4.91
N ARG A 136 15.93 -5.73 3.94
CA ARG A 136 15.72 -6.77 2.98
C ARG A 136 16.53 -6.58 1.71
N GLU A 137 17.29 -7.61 1.36
CA GLU A 137 18.08 -7.72 0.13
C GLU A 137 17.75 -9.02 -0.62
N THR A 138 16.48 -9.38 -0.68
CA THR A 138 16.08 -10.77 -0.90
C THR A 138 15.42 -11.04 -2.24
N GLU A 139 15.13 -10.04 -3.05
CA GLU A 139 14.34 -10.21 -4.27
C GLU A 139 14.95 -11.08 -5.34
N ALA A 140 16.22 -11.38 -5.25
CA ALA A 140 16.94 -12.23 -6.17
C ALA A 140 17.65 -13.40 -5.46
N MET A 141 17.28 -13.73 -4.24
CA MET A 141 17.90 -14.81 -3.48
C MET A 141 17.51 -16.16 -4.04
N ARG A 142 18.51 -16.91 -4.51
CA ARG A 142 18.29 -18.25 -5.09
C ARG A 142 17.93 -19.30 -4.06
N ASP A 143 18.32 -19.10 -2.81
CA ASP A 143 18.05 -20.01 -1.70
C ASP A 143 16.62 -19.89 -1.13
N GLY A 144 15.83 -18.94 -1.65
CA GLY A 144 14.46 -18.71 -1.18
C GLY A 144 14.38 -18.05 0.18
N SER A 145 15.46 -17.42 0.68
CA SER A 145 15.45 -16.75 1.98
C SER A 145 14.52 -15.55 2.06
N ASP A 146 14.04 -15.06 0.94
CA ASP A 146 12.97 -14.05 0.85
C ASP A 146 11.55 -14.64 0.89
N ALA A 147 11.42 -15.95 0.86
CA ALA A 147 10.13 -16.64 1.01
C ALA A 147 9.74 -16.84 2.48
N ILE A 148 9.86 -15.79 3.28
CA ILE A 148 9.55 -15.83 4.72
C ILE A 148 8.06 -15.54 4.92
N ALA A 149 7.31 -16.54 5.35
CA ALA A 149 5.87 -16.40 5.59
C ALA A 149 5.53 -15.81 6.97
N ASP A 150 6.43 -15.84 7.92
CA ASP A 150 6.19 -15.41 9.31
C ASP A 150 5.74 -13.93 9.38
N TRP A 151 6.35 -13.05 8.60
CA TRP A 151 6.05 -11.63 8.64
C TRP A 151 4.63 -11.29 8.20
N PRO A 152 4.11 -11.80 7.07
CA PRO A 152 2.71 -11.59 6.72
C PRO A 152 1.74 -12.17 7.74
N LEU A 153 2.02 -13.34 8.30
CA LEU A 153 1.21 -13.96 9.35
C LEU A 153 1.19 -13.11 10.61
N LEU A 154 2.36 -12.64 11.06
CA LEU A 154 2.45 -11.74 12.20
C LEU A 154 1.71 -10.41 11.94
N ASN A 155 1.82 -9.86 10.75
CA ASN A 155 1.10 -8.67 10.35
C ASN A 155 -0.43 -8.87 10.45
N ALA A 156 -0.94 -10.00 9.98
CA ALA A 156 -2.35 -10.33 10.10
C ALA A 156 -2.80 -10.43 11.57
N LEU A 157 -2.01 -11.11 12.40
CA LEU A 157 -2.30 -11.25 13.85
C LEU A 157 -2.27 -9.90 14.56
N VAL A 158 -1.31 -9.04 14.26
CA VAL A 158 -1.23 -7.69 14.83
C VAL A 158 -2.45 -6.86 14.43
N ASN A 159 -2.86 -6.90 13.18
CA ASN A 159 -4.07 -6.18 12.75
C ASN A 159 -5.33 -6.70 13.46
N ALA A 160 -5.46 -8.02 13.58
CA ALA A 160 -6.61 -8.66 14.23
C ALA A 160 -6.69 -8.30 15.72
N VAL A 161 -5.59 -8.39 16.46
CA VAL A 161 -5.57 -8.10 17.91
C VAL A 161 -5.80 -6.60 18.20
N ASN A 162 -5.45 -5.73 17.27
CA ASN A 162 -5.73 -4.29 17.39
C ASN A 162 -7.16 -3.89 16.98
N GLY A 163 -8.02 -4.85 16.69
CA GLY A 163 -9.44 -4.62 16.46
C GLY A 163 -9.80 -4.20 15.04
N ALA A 164 -9.00 -4.57 14.05
CA ALA A 164 -9.39 -4.38 12.66
C ALA A 164 -10.72 -5.07 12.36
N THR A 165 -11.60 -4.41 11.62
CA THR A 165 -12.92 -4.90 11.30
C THR A 165 -12.87 -6.15 10.41
N TRP A 166 -11.83 -6.23 9.57
CA TRP A 166 -11.52 -7.42 8.78
C TRP A 166 -10.01 -7.50 8.56
N VAL A 167 -9.51 -8.69 8.43
CA VAL A 167 -8.10 -8.98 8.10
C VAL A 167 -8.09 -10.11 7.09
N SER A 168 -7.20 -10.05 6.13
CA SER A 168 -7.07 -11.10 5.13
C SER A 168 -5.62 -11.51 4.93
N ILE A 169 -5.44 -12.77 4.59
CA ILE A 169 -4.16 -13.36 4.20
C ILE A 169 -4.35 -13.95 2.82
N HIS A 170 -3.48 -13.57 1.90
CA HIS A 170 -3.51 -14.07 0.53
C HIS A 170 -2.19 -14.69 0.15
N HIS A 171 -2.27 -15.71 -0.71
CA HIS A 171 -1.14 -16.15 -1.49
C HIS A 171 -1.31 -15.60 -2.91
N GLY A 172 -0.57 -14.54 -3.24
CA GLY A 172 -0.77 -13.77 -4.47
C GLY A 172 -0.42 -14.50 -5.76
N GLY A 173 0.26 -15.63 -5.66
CA GLY A 173 0.69 -16.42 -6.83
C GLY A 173 1.78 -15.73 -7.66
N GLY A 174 2.28 -16.44 -8.65
CA GLY A 174 3.21 -15.90 -9.66
C GLY A 174 4.69 -16.07 -9.34
N VAL A 175 5.11 -16.00 -8.10
CA VAL A 175 6.54 -16.11 -7.70
C VAL A 175 6.83 -17.26 -6.72
N GLY A 176 5.84 -18.10 -6.43
CA GLY A 176 6.01 -19.27 -5.56
C GLY A 176 5.44 -19.09 -4.15
N ILE A 177 5.42 -20.17 -3.40
CA ILE A 177 4.96 -20.21 -2.00
C ILE A 177 5.95 -19.43 -1.14
N GLY A 178 5.44 -18.56 -0.29
CA GLY A 178 6.24 -17.70 0.58
C GLY A 178 6.60 -16.36 -0.04
N TYR A 179 6.91 -16.30 -1.32
CA TYR A 179 7.22 -15.03 -2.00
C TYR A 179 5.99 -14.13 -2.14
N SER A 180 4.82 -14.72 -2.33
CA SER A 180 3.58 -14.01 -2.62
C SER A 180 2.59 -14.00 -1.47
N ILE A 181 2.96 -14.50 -0.29
CA ILE A 181 2.11 -14.42 0.89
C ILE A 181 2.11 -12.97 1.37
N HIS A 182 0.92 -12.40 1.46
CA HIS A 182 0.73 -11.05 1.95
C HIS A 182 -0.53 -10.96 2.81
N ALA A 183 -0.53 -10.04 3.74
CA ALA A 183 -1.62 -9.83 4.68
C ALA A 183 -1.82 -8.35 4.99
N GLY A 184 -3.03 -8.01 5.37
CA GLY A 184 -3.39 -6.67 5.78
C GLY A 184 -4.88 -6.53 6.02
N GLN A 185 -5.31 -5.30 6.18
CA GLN A 185 -6.71 -4.92 6.41
C GLN A 185 -7.23 -4.01 5.30
#